data_3935ca1820b2e5af185149c8a91fc9f3
#
_entry.id   3935ca1820b2e5af185149c8a91fc9f3
#
_cell.length_a   1.000
_cell.length_b   1.000
_cell.length_c   1.000
_cell.angle_alpha   90.00
_cell.angle_beta   90.00
_cell.angle_gamma   90.00
#
_symmetry.space_group_name_H-M   'P 1'
#
loop_
_entity.id
_entity.type
_entity.pdbx_description
1 polymer ?
#
loop_
_entity_poly.entity_id
_entity_poly.type
_entity_poly.pdbx_seq_one_letter_code
_entity_poly.pdbx_strand_id
1 'polypeptide(L)'
;MNKPMIAMLAAGFLAALSPGARAQDLHVMADSVFQPALKELAPLFAERTGTQVRLSLAPSAILAERLLTGETADVFFPAGDRHLRQALEKGLVDVTLKRNILVLPEPETPDGDANAEPAYAAAAVMAQSAQRVQAMAFLEFLASDAARGVFARQGFGLP
;
A
#
# COMPACT_ATOMS: atom_id res chain seq x y z
N MET A 1 73.13 25.48 -10.60
CA MET A 1 72.42 24.35 -11.25
C MET A 1 71.28 23.94 -10.38
N ASN A 2 70.11 24.45 -10.70
CA ASN A 2 68.91 24.27 -9.86
C ASN A 2 68.02 23.19 -10.49
N LYS A 3 67.77 22.15 -9.76
CA LYS A 3 66.76 21.18 -10.10
C LYS A 3 65.41 21.63 -9.52
N PRO A 4 64.34 21.75 -10.30
CA PRO A 4 63.00 21.97 -9.75
C PRO A 4 62.44 20.65 -9.23
N MET A 5 62.01 20.69 -8.00
CA MET A 5 61.30 19.64 -7.26
C MET A 5 59.85 19.59 -7.78
N ILE A 6 59.49 18.52 -8.43
CA ILE A 6 58.10 18.30 -8.89
C ILE A 6 57.30 17.81 -7.69
N ALA A 7 56.45 18.71 -7.19
CA ALA A 7 55.46 18.36 -6.17
C ALA A 7 54.29 17.64 -6.84
N MET A 8 54.15 16.33 -6.55
CA MET A 8 53.06 15.50 -7.00
C MET A 8 51.85 15.72 -6.08
N LEU A 9 50.88 16.49 -6.54
CA LEU A 9 49.59 16.70 -5.89
C LEU A 9 48.73 15.43 -6.13
N ALA A 10 48.71 14.54 -5.14
CA ALA A 10 47.70 13.47 -5.09
C ALA A 10 46.37 14.06 -4.67
N ALA A 11 45.52 14.35 -5.65
CA ALA A 11 44.15 14.69 -5.41
C ALA A 11 43.39 13.44 -4.95
N GLY A 12 43.23 13.30 -3.64
CA GLY A 12 42.36 12.27 -3.05
C GLY A 12 40.91 12.55 -3.43
N PHE A 13 40.38 11.73 -4.33
CA PHE A 13 38.96 11.71 -4.66
C PHE A 13 38.23 11.02 -3.49
N LEU A 14 37.81 11.84 -2.53
CA LEU A 14 36.94 11.41 -1.42
C LEU A 14 35.55 11.24 -2.02
N ALA A 15 35.24 10.01 -2.48
CA ALA A 15 33.89 9.63 -2.84
C ALA A 15 33.03 9.75 -1.58
N ALA A 16 32.27 10.84 -1.47
CA ALA A 16 31.25 11.00 -0.46
C ALA A 16 30.22 9.89 -0.70
N LEU A 17 30.29 8.84 0.14
CA LEU A 17 29.20 7.90 0.32
C LEU A 17 28.03 8.71 0.89
N SER A 18 27.19 9.25 0.01
CA SER A 18 25.89 9.77 0.41
C SER A 18 25.15 8.62 1.11
N PRO A 19 24.72 8.77 2.36
CA PRO A 19 23.85 7.79 2.98
C PRO A 19 22.62 7.72 2.06
N GLY A 20 22.43 6.57 1.41
CA GLY A 20 21.32 6.36 0.50
C GLY A 20 20.05 6.84 1.18
N ALA A 21 19.31 7.72 0.51
CA ALA A 21 18.00 8.14 0.97
C ALA A 21 17.21 6.86 1.28
N ARG A 22 16.95 6.60 2.56
CA ARG A 22 16.10 5.49 2.96
C ARG A 22 14.79 5.67 2.22
N ALA A 23 14.46 4.70 1.38
CA ALA A 23 13.15 4.67 0.76
C ALA A 23 12.12 4.81 1.89
N GLN A 24 11.25 5.80 1.77
CA GLN A 24 10.22 6.04 2.76
C GLN A 24 9.30 4.81 2.79
N ASP A 25 8.91 4.34 3.98
CA ASP A 25 8.00 3.22 4.13
C ASP A 25 6.67 3.53 3.43
N LEU A 26 6.16 2.57 2.67
CA LEU A 26 4.85 2.67 2.03
C LEU A 26 3.76 2.65 3.12
N HIS A 27 3.04 3.75 3.28
CA HIS A 27 1.99 3.85 4.29
C HIS A 27 0.66 3.32 3.75
N VAL A 28 0.19 2.22 4.32
CA VAL A 28 -1.07 1.56 3.96
C VAL A 28 -2.08 1.68 5.09
N MET A 29 -3.20 2.34 4.82
CA MET A 29 -4.37 2.36 5.70
C MET A 29 -5.33 1.25 5.25
N ALA A 30 -5.55 0.25 6.07
CA ALA A 30 -6.41 -0.88 5.75
C ALA A 30 -7.36 -1.22 6.89
N ASP A 31 -8.54 -1.76 6.53
CA ASP A 31 -9.48 -2.23 7.53
C ASP A 31 -8.86 -3.32 8.40
N SER A 32 -9.17 -3.28 9.68
CA SER A 32 -8.65 -4.21 10.68
C SER A 32 -9.04 -5.67 10.40
N VAL A 33 -10.08 -5.92 9.63
CA VAL A 33 -10.48 -7.28 9.21
C VAL A 33 -9.39 -7.97 8.37
N PHE A 34 -8.57 -7.20 7.64
CA PHE A 34 -7.47 -7.71 6.84
C PHE A 34 -6.16 -7.88 7.61
N GLN A 35 -6.14 -7.55 8.90
CA GLN A 35 -4.93 -7.54 9.71
C GLN A 35 -4.14 -8.86 9.66
N PRO A 36 -4.75 -10.05 9.82
CA PRO A 36 -3.98 -11.30 9.80
C PRO A 36 -3.26 -11.51 8.46
N ALA A 37 -3.97 -11.29 7.35
CA ALA A 37 -3.41 -11.43 6.01
C ALA A 37 -2.32 -10.37 5.73
N LEU A 38 -2.58 -9.10 6.04
CA LEU A 38 -1.64 -8.02 5.75
C LEU A 38 -0.36 -8.11 6.60
N LYS A 39 -0.43 -8.63 7.82
CA LYS A 39 0.77 -8.88 8.64
C LYS A 39 1.66 -9.99 8.05
N GLU A 40 1.09 -10.95 7.33
CA GLU A 40 1.84 -11.96 6.59
C GLU A 40 2.37 -11.41 5.26
N LEU A 41 1.55 -10.63 4.55
CA LEU A 41 1.87 -10.13 3.20
C LEU A 41 2.87 -8.96 3.18
N ALA A 42 2.83 -8.07 4.16
CA ALA A 42 3.70 -6.90 4.18
C ALA A 42 5.20 -7.26 4.19
N PRO A 43 5.70 -8.19 5.02
CA PRO A 43 7.10 -8.62 4.94
C PRO A 43 7.43 -9.32 3.63
N LEU A 44 6.53 -10.12 3.06
CA LEU A 44 6.75 -10.78 1.76
C LEU A 44 6.89 -9.76 0.62
N PHE A 45 6.14 -8.67 0.67
CA PHE A 45 6.29 -7.58 -0.28
C PHE A 45 7.63 -6.87 -0.11
N ALA A 46 8.03 -6.60 1.14
CA ALA A 46 9.32 -5.98 1.44
C ALA A 46 10.51 -6.83 0.97
N GLU A 47 10.46 -8.15 1.14
CA GLU A 47 11.49 -9.07 0.66
C GLU A 47 11.61 -9.04 -0.87
N ARG A 48 10.49 -8.93 -1.58
CA ARG A 48 10.47 -8.92 -3.06
C ARG A 48 10.88 -7.60 -3.68
N THR A 49 10.57 -6.48 -3.04
CA THR A 49 10.69 -5.14 -3.64
C THR A 49 11.70 -4.24 -2.95
N GLY A 50 12.12 -4.59 -1.74
CA GLY A 50 12.92 -3.71 -0.87
C GLY A 50 12.12 -2.58 -0.22
N THR A 51 10.81 -2.46 -0.50
CA THR A 51 9.94 -1.42 0.05
C THR A 51 9.28 -1.90 1.33
N GLN A 52 9.58 -1.24 2.45
CA GLN A 52 8.92 -1.53 3.72
C GLN A 52 7.47 -1.02 3.71
N VAL A 53 6.57 -1.74 4.37
CA VAL A 53 5.16 -1.38 4.47
C VAL A 53 4.82 -1.03 5.92
N ARG A 54 4.32 0.19 6.12
CA ARG A 54 3.78 0.63 7.40
C ARG A 54 2.26 0.52 7.37
N LEU A 55 1.71 -0.36 8.21
CA LEU A 55 0.27 -0.62 8.29
C LEU A 55 -0.38 0.27 9.36
N SER A 56 -1.44 0.99 8.99
CA SER A 56 -2.40 1.62 9.90
C SER A 56 -3.72 0.88 9.81
N LEU A 57 -4.03 0.09 10.84
CA LEU A 57 -5.18 -0.82 10.87
C LEU A 57 -6.24 -0.29 11.83
N ALA A 58 -7.44 -0.05 11.32
CA ALA A 58 -8.61 0.36 12.09
C ALA A 58 -9.88 0.04 11.28
N PRO A 59 -11.08 0.12 11.87
CA PRO A 59 -12.33 0.04 11.11
C PRO A 59 -12.36 1.08 9.98
N SER A 60 -12.89 0.70 8.81
CA SER A 60 -12.91 1.54 7.60
C SER A 60 -13.49 2.94 7.83
N ALA A 61 -14.51 3.07 8.68
CA ALA A 61 -15.12 4.36 9.02
C ALA A 61 -14.12 5.31 9.71
N ILE A 62 -13.33 4.78 10.63
CA ILE A 62 -12.30 5.54 11.36
C ILE A 62 -11.18 5.97 10.41
N LEU A 63 -10.74 5.07 9.52
CA LEU A 63 -9.72 5.40 8.54
C LEU A 63 -10.20 6.46 7.55
N ALA A 64 -11.44 6.36 7.09
CA ALA A 64 -12.05 7.36 6.21
C ALA A 64 -12.13 8.73 6.89
N GLU A 65 -12.51 8.79 8.17
CA GLU A 65 -12.52 10.04 8.94
C GLU A 65 -11.12 10.65 9.06
N ARG A 66 -10.11 9.85 9.35
CA ARG A 66 -8.70 10.32 9.42
C ARG A 66 -8.24 10.91 8.09
N LEU A 67 -8.55 10.26 6.97
CA LEU A 67 -8.23 10.78 5.64
C LEU A 67 -8.96 12.09 5.35
N LEU A 68 -10.23 12.21 5.73
CA LEU A 68 -11.02 13.44 5.57
C LEU A 68 -10.53 14.59 6.44
N THR A 69 -9.89 14.30 7.56
CA THR A 69 -9.30 15.29 8.48
C THR A 69 -7.84 15.61 8.15
N GLY A 70 -7.29 15.03 7.05
CA GLY A 70 -5.98 15.40 6.51
C GLY A 70 -4.85 14.44 6.85
N GLU A 71 -5.13 13.27 7.46
CA GLU A 71 -4.10 12.24 7.59
C GLU A 71 -3.72 11.70 6.21
N THR A 72 -2.44 11.45 5.97
CA THR A 72 -1.93 11.01 4.68
C THR A 72 -1.57 9.53 4.68
N ALA A 73 -1.81 8.89 3.55
CA ALA A 73 -1.38 7.52 3.27
C ALA A 73 -0.99 7.39 1.79
N ASP A 74 -0.42 6.26 1.41
CA ASP A 74 -0.12 5.93 0.02
C ASP A 74 -1.19 5.02 -0.58
N VAL A 75 -1.75 4.13 0.25
CA VAL A 75 -2.80 3.17 -0.12
C VAL A 75 -3.92 3.21 0.90
N PHE A 76 -5.16 3.17 0.41
CA PHE A 76 -6.37 2.98 1.22
C PHE A 76 -7.07 1.68 0.82
N PHE A 77 -7.28 0.79 1.80
CA PHE A 77 -7.89 -0.52 1.60
C PHE A 77 -9.00 -0.76 2.62
N PRO A 78 -10.20 -0.19 2.41
CA PRO A 78 -11.35 -0.39 3.29
C PRO A 78 -12.04 -1.73 3.01
N ALA A 79 -12.78 -2.23 4.00
CA ALA A 79 -13.71 -3.32 3.83
C ALA A 79 -15.00 -2.78 3.18
N GLY A 80 -15.24 -3.21 1.95
CA GLY A 80 -16.38 -2.76 1.14
C GLY A 80 -16.13 -1.44 0.40
N ASP A 81 -17.04 -1.10 -0.50
CA ASP A 81 -16.88 -0.01 -1.44
C ASP A 81 -17.36 1.37 -0.91
N ARG A 82 -18.19 1.39 0.13
CA ARG A 82 -18.81 2.62 0.66
C ARG A 82 -17.80 3.70 1.00
N HIS A 83 -16.78 3.34 1.80
CA HIS A 83 -15.77 4.30 2.26
C HIS A 83 -14.77 4.65 1.15
N LEU A 84 -14.51 3.70 0.24
CA LEU A 84 -13.71 3.98 -0.93
C LEU A 84 -14.41 4.98 -1.86
N ARG A 85 -15.72 4.81 -2.08
CA ARG A 85 -16.52 5.74 -2.87
C ARG A 85 -16.53 7.14 -2.24
N GLN A 86 -16.70 7.23 -0.92
CA GLN A 86 -16.63 8.50 -0.20
C GLN A 86 -15.25 9.17 -0.41
N ALA A 87 -14.17 8.43 -0.34
CA ALA A 87 -12.81 8.94 -0.61
C ALA A 87 -12.64 9.39 -2.08
N LEU A 88 -13.24 8.67 -3.03
CA LEU A 88 -13.27 9.04 -4.45
C LEU A 88 -14.02 10.36 -4.67
N GLU A 89 -15.20 10.52 -4.10
CA GLU A 89 -16.03 11.74 -4.20
C GLU A 89 -15.30 12.97 -3.64
N LYS A 90 -14.44 12.77 -2.66
CA LYS A 90 -13.59 13.82 -2.07
C LYS A 90 -12.25 14.01 -2.80
N GLY A 91 -12.00 13.27 -3.87
CA GLY A 91 -10.74 13.37 -4.62
C GLY A 91 -9.50 12.89 -3.85
N LEU A 92 -9.67 12.08 -2.80
CA LEU A 92 -8.58 11.61 -1.96
C LEU A 92 -7.84 10.42 -2.57
N VAL A 93 -8.49 9.65 -3.43
CA VAL A 93 -7.91 8.49 -4.12
C VAL A 93 -7.90 8.70 -5.63
N ASP A 94 -6.94 8.06 -6.29
CA ASP A 94 -6.88 8.07 -7.75
C ASP A 94 -7.79 6.97 -8.31
N VAL A 95 -8.86 7.38 -9.00
CA VAL A 95 -9.84 6.46 -9.59
C VAL A 95 -9.22 5.48 -10.59
N THR A 96 -8.15 5.89 -11.25
CA THR A 96 -7.47 5.07 -12.27
C THR A 96 -6.56 4.01 -11.64
N LEU A 97 -6.19 4.20 -10.38
CA LEU A 97 -5.26 3.35 -9.64
C LEU A 97 -6.00 2.61 -8.51
N LYS A 98 -7.09 1.93 -8.87
CA LYS A 98 -7.91 1.09 -7.99
C LYS A 98 -7.86 -0.36 -8.47
N ARG A 99 -7.80 -1.31 -7.53
CA ARG A 99 -7.90 -2.76 -7.79
C ARG A 99 -8.92 -3.42 -6.87
N ASN A 100 -9.78 -4.24 -7.43
CA ASN A 100 -10.58 -5.17 -6.64
C ASN A 100 -9.65 -6.31 -6.17
N ILE A 101 -9.55 -6.48 -4.88
CA ILE A 101 -8.62 -7.44 -4.26
C ILE A 101 -9.35 -8.68 -3.80
N LEU A 102 -10.51 -8.50 -3.17
CA LEU A 102 -11.26 -9.59 -2.51
C LEU A 102 -12.74 -9.48 -2.79
N VAL A 103 -13.41 -10.63 -2.75
CA VAL A 103 -14.86 -10.73 -2.54
C VAL A 103 -15.08 -10.88 -1.04
N LEU A 104 -15.83 -9.99 -0.46
CA LEU A 104 -16.19 -10.08 0.96
C LEU A 104 -17.28 -11.15 1.12
N PRO A 105 -17.23 -11.95 2.20
CA PRO A 105 -18.34 -12.81 2.55
C PRO A 105 -19.59 -11.94 2.74
N GLU A 106 -20.70 -12.35 2.17
CA GLU A 106 -21.96 -11.66 2.41
C GLU A 106 -22.27 -11.70 3.91
N PRO A 107 -22.74 -10.58 4.49
CA PRO A 107 -23.26 -10.64 5.85
C PRO A 107 -24.45 -11.62 5.85
N GLU A 108 -24.43 -12.58 6.78
CA GLU A 108 -25.57 -13.46 7.01
C GLU A 108 -26.77 -12.62 7.46
N THR A 109 -27.51 -12.07 6.50
CA THR A 109 -28.77 -11.40 6.78
C THR A 109 -29.88 -12.44 6.67
N PRO A 110 -30.85 -12.46 7.61
CA PRO A 110 -31.97 -13.41 7.58
C PRO A 110 -32.81 -13.33 6.30
N ASP A 111 -32.73 -12.19 5.60
CA ASP A 111 -33.44 -11.87 4.37
C ASP A 111 -32.47 -11.77 3.18
N GLY A 112 -31.45 -12.65 3.11
CA GLY A 112 -30.43 -12.64 2.05
C GLY A 112 -31.07 -12.44 0.68
N ASP A 113 -30.86 -11.28 0.08
CA ASP A 113 -31.27 -11.03 -1.30
C ASP A 113 -30.39 -11.87 -2.21
N ALA A 114 -30.95 -12.95 -2.74
CA ALA A 114 -30.26 -13.85 -3.68
C ALA A 114 -29.75 -13.16 -4.96
N ASN A 115 -30.14 -11.89 -5.14
CA ASN A 115 -29.70 -11.02 -6.26
C ASN A 115 -28.70 -9.93 -5.81
N ALA A 116 -28.24 -9.93 -4.55
CA ALA A 116 -27.22 -8.99 -4.11
C ALA A 116 -25.93 -9.20 -4.90
N GLU A 117 -25.41 -8.14 -5.49
CA GLU A 117 -24.09 -8.22 -6.13
C GLU A 117 -23.02 -8.46 -5.06
N PRO A 118 -22.02 -9.32 -5.35
CA PRO A 118 -20.97 -9.61 -4.39
C PRO A 118 -20.26 -8.31 -3.95
N ALA A 119 -20.13 -8.12 -2.65
CA ALA A 119 -19.40 -6.98 -2.11
C ALA A 119 -17.90 -7.19 -2.32
N TYR A 120 -17.26 -6.26 -3.01
CA TYR A 120 -15.82 -6.29 -3.23
C TYR A 120 -15.09 -5.41 -2.23
N ALA A 121 -13.94 -5.87 -1.77
CA ALA A 121 -12.96 -5.02 -1.13
C ALA A 121 -11.92 -4.59 -2.17
N ALA A 122 -11.84 -3.31 -2.41
CA ALA A 122 -10.89 -2.74 -3.35
C ALA A 122 -9.88 -1.86 -2.62
N ALA A 123 -8.63 -1.94 -3.04
CA ALA A 123 -7.58 -1.03 -2.63
C ALA A 123 -7.36 0.05 -3.69
N ALA A 124 -7.02 1.25 -3.27
CA ALA A 124 -6.71 2.36 -4.17
C ALA A 124 -5.49 3.14 -3.73
N VAL A 125 -4.76 3.69 -4.69
CA VAL A 125 -3.64 4.60 -4.44
C VAL A 125 -4.21 5.97 -4.09
N MET A 126 -3.65 6.61 -3.04
CA MET A 126 -4.03 7.95 -2.66
C MET A 126 -3.57 8.97 -3.71
N ALA A 127 -4.44 9.94 -4.04
CA ALA A 127 -4.17 10.92 -5.09
C ALA A 127 -2.90 11.75 -4.84
N GLN A 128 -2.57 12.00 -3.58
CA GLN A 128 -1.40 12.79 -3.16
C GLN A 128 -0.18 11.94 -2.80
N SER A 129 -0.21 10.62 -3.03
CA SER A 129 0.93 9.75 -2.75
C SER A 129 2.16 10.16 -3.57
N ALA A 130 3.28 10.37 -2.90
CA ALA A 130 4.59 10.55 -3.53
C ALA A 130 5.20 9.21 -3.98
N GLN A 131 4.65 8.09 -3.52
CA GLN A 131 5.14 6.72 -3.77
C GLN A 131 4.21 5.94 -4.71
N ARG A 132 3.68 6.58 -5.75
CA ARG A 132 2.66 5.99 -6.65
C ARG A 132 3.10 4.66 -7.27
N VAL A 133 4.38 4.54 -7.65
CA VAL A 133 4.94 3.33 -8.26
C VAL A 133 4.94 2.18 -7.25
N GLN A 134 5.41 2.42 -6.05
CA GLN A 134 5.44 1.42 -4.96
C GLN A 134 4.01 1.06 -4.51
N ALA A 135 3.13 2.04 -4.43
CA ALA A 135 1.73 1.83 -4.10
C ALA A 135 1.03 0.94 -5.14
N MET A 136 1.23 1.20 -6.43
CA MET A 136 0.73 0.34 -7.50
C MET A 136 1.30 -1.07 -7.44
N ALA A 137 2.62 -1.19 -7.24
CA ALA A 137 3.25 -2.50 -7.09
C ALA A 137 2.67 -3.29 -5.90
N PHE A 138 2.30 -2.58 -4.82
CA PHE A 138 1.64 -3.20 -3.67
C PHE A 138 0.22 -3.69 -4.01
N LEU A 139 -0.57 -2.91 -4.74
CA LEU A 139 -1.90 -3.33 -5.21
C LEU A 139 -1.81 -4.56 -6.13
N GLU A 140 -0.86 -4.58 -7.05
CA GLU A 140 -0.61 -5.72 -7.93
C GLU A 140 -0.15 -6.95 -7.15
N PHE A 141 0.69 -6.75 -6.13
CA PHE A 141 1.10 -7.83 -5.24
C PHE A 141 -0.09 -8.41 -4.47
N LEU A 142 -0.99 -7.57 -3.93
CA LEU A 142 -2.21 -8.05 -3.25
C LEU A 142 -3.14 -8.83 -4.17
N ALA A 143 -3.13 -8.55 -5.47
CA ALA A 143 -3.89 -9.28 -6.49
C ALA A 143 -3.17 -10.53 -7.02
N SER A 144 -1.93 -10.78 -6.61
CA SER A 144 -1.15 -11.94 -7.06
C SER A 144 -1.61 -13.26 -6.44
N ASP A 145 -1.28 -14.38 -7.09
CA ASP A 145 -1.62 -15.73 -6.60
C ASP A 145 -1.04 -16.01 -5.20
N ALA A 146 0.14 -15.47 -4.90
CA ALA A 146 0.76 -15.59 -3.58
C ALA A 146 -0.10 -14.93 -2.50
N ALA A 147 -0.58 -13.70 -2.75
CA ALA A 147 -1.46 -13.00 -1.80
C ALA A 147 -2.85 -13.64 -1.74
N ARG A 148 -3.38 -14.09 -2.88
CA ARG A 148 -4.65 -14.82 -2.95
C ARG A 148 -4.66 -16.03 -2.03
N GLY A 149 -3.58 -16.83 -2.02
CA GLY A 149 -3.43 -17.97 -1.11
C GLY A 149 -3.50 -17.57 0.37
N VAL A 150 -2.93 -16.44 0.74
CA VAL A 150 -2.99 -15.92 2.12
C VAL A 150 -4.42 -15.50 2.47
N PHE A 151 -5.07 -14.70 1.61
CA PHE A 151 -6.45 -14.26 1.83
C PHE A 151 -7.45 -15.43 1.90
N ALA A 152 -7.30 -16.43 1.02
CA ALA A 152 -8.16 -17.61 1.02
C ALA A 152 -8.07 -18.40 2.34
N ARG A 153 -6.87 -18.54 2.91
CA ARG A 153 -6.69 -19.16 4.23
C ARG A 153 -7.38 -18.40 5.37
N GLN A 154 -7.59 -17.09 5.19
CA GLN A 154 -8.32 -16.25 6.14
C GLN A 154 -9.84 -16.19 5.86
N GLY A 155 -10.35 -16.97 4.90
CA GLY A 155 -11.77 -17.07 4.59
C GLY A 155 -12.31 -16.00 3.62
N PHE A 156 -11.43 -15.23 2.96
CA PHE A 156 -11.86 -14.26 1.96
C PHE A 156 -12.06 -14.91 0.60
N GLY A 157 -13.14 -14.54 -0.11
CA GLY A 157 -13.36 -14.88 -1.50
C GLY A 157 -12.38 -14.15 -2.42
N LEU A 158 -12.15 -14.73 -3.60
CA LEU A 158 -11.29 -14.14 -4.64
C LEU A 158 -12.18 -13.67 -5.80
N PRO A 159 -11.87 -12.53 -6.43
CA PRO A 159 -12.60 -12.05 -7.60
C PRO A 159 -12.35 -12.92 -8.83
#